data_9495aae303f89eddb2e10d6b693f0356
#
_entry.id   9495aae303f89eddb2e10d6b693f0356
#
_cell.length_a   1.000
_cell.length_b   1.000
_cell.length_c   1.000
_cell.angle_alpha   90.00
_cell.angle_beta   90.00
_cell.angle_gamma   90.00
#
_symmetry.space_group_name_H-M   'P 1'
#
loop_
_entity.id
_entity.type
_entity.pdbx_description
1 polymer ?
#
loop_
_entity_poly.entity_id
_entity_poly.type
_entity_poly.pdbx_seq_one_letter_code
_entity_poly.pdbx_strand_id
1 'polypeptide(L)'
;MRAPRHLIHLILLILITGCTTVVNRVQLDRELGRPDPGRFDRPAAPPAEAPDYQTRVRPILERRCVACHACYDAPCQLKLTRHDGITRGANAESIYAGTRLLSASPNRLGFDAHSNAAWRDKGFHPVLNERAATPQANREASVLYRILALKQRNPGPDSGPLPGGRFDFSIDRPQTCTRIEGMPDFEKEHPDWGMPFGLPALSTAEHDILSRWIEAGAPFTPRPPLSAALRARLAEWEALLNGDSLRDQLA
;
A
#
# COMPACT_ATOMS: atom_id res chain seq x y z
N MET A 1 11.71 28.42 -41.03
CA MET A 1 10.64 27.54 -40.52
C MET A 1 10.38 27.97 -39.07
N ARG A 2 9.21 28.58 -38.79
CA ARG A 2 8.82 28.99 -37.41
C ARG A 2 8.17 27.81 -36.72
N ALA A 3 8.71 27.33 -35.60
CA ALA A 3 8.09 26.30 -34.80
C ALA A 3 6.67 26.75 -34.39
N PRO A 4 5.65 25.91 -34.50
CA PRO A 4 4.28 26.29 -34.15
C PRO A 4 4.21 26.66 -32.67
N ARG A 5 3.58 27.79 -32.37
CA ARG A 5 3.43 28.32 -31.00
C ARG A 5 2.93 27.26 -30.01
N HIS A 6 2.07 26.35 -30.46
CA HIS A 6 1.55 25.24 -29.63
C HIS A 6 2.64 24.24 -29.19
N LEU A 7 3.67 24.01 -29.99
CA LEU A 7 4.78 23.13 -29.64
C LEU A 7 5.63 23.75 -28.52
N ILE A 8 5.85 25.07 -28.58
CA ILE A 8 6.59 25.78 -27.54
C ILE A 8 5.82 25.77 -26.22
N HIS A 9 4.49 25.94 -26.23
CA HIS A 9 3.68 25.87 -25.01
C HIS A 9 3.66 24.46 -24.43
N LEU A 10 3.57 23.42 -25.28
CA LEU A 10 3.63 22.03 -24.83
C LEU A 10 4.98 21.69 -24.19
N ILE A 11 6.07 22.11 -24.79
CA ILE A 11 7.43 21.93 -24.23
C ILE A 11 7.58 22.69 -22.90
N LEU A 12 7.08 23.91 -22.82
CA LEU A 12 7.11 24.71 -21.58
C LEU A 12 6.29 24.04 -20.46
N LEU A 13 5.12 23.51 -20.78
CA LEU A 13 4.27 22.78 -19.82
C LEU A 13 4.98 21.51 -19.31
N ILE A 14 5.61 20.73 -20.20
CA ILE A 14 6.37 19.53 -19.82
C ILE A 14 7.57 19.89 -18.95
N LEU A 15 8.27 20.98 -19.24
CA LEU A 15 9.39 21.46 -18.44
C LEU A 15 8.94 21.93 -17.04
N ILE A 16 7.79 22.60 -16.93
CA ILE A 16 7.26 23.09 -15.64
C ILE A 16 6.81 21.91 -14.77
N THR A 17 6.08 20.95 -15.31
CA THR A 17 5.63 19.77 -14.54
C THR A 17 6.78 18.84 -14.15
N GLY A 18 7.79 18.69 -15.01
CA GLY A 18 9.01 17.95 -14.68
C GLY A 18 9.84 18.59 -13.56
N CYS A 19 9.88 19.92 -13.50
CA CYS A 19 10.62 20.63 -12.46
C CYS A 19 10.01 20.48 -11.06
N THR A 20 8.67 20.47 -10.92
CA THR A 20 8.03 20.39 -9.60
C THR A 20 8.30 19.05 -8.90
N THR A 21 8.19 17.94 -9.62
CA THR A 21 8.46 16.61 -9.05
C THR A 21 9.92 16.41 -8.66
N VAL A 22 10.86 16.97 -9.45
CA VAL A 22 12.29 16.92 -9.12
C VAL A 22 12.61 17.78 -7.89
N VAL A 23 12.02 18.98 -7.79
CA VAL A 23 12.19 19.86 -6.63
C VAL A 23 11.64 19.20 -5.37
N ASN A 24 10.44 18.64 -5.42
CA ASN A 24 9.84 17.94 -4.29
C ASN A 24 10.68 16.74 -3.84
N ARG A 25 11.23 15.97 -4.78
CA ARG A 25 12.12 14.85 -4.46
C ARG A 25 13.41 15.31 -3.77
N VAL A 26 14.06 16.35 -4.30
CA VAL A 26 15.30 16.90 -3.72
C VAL A 26 15.03 17.47 -2.33
N GLN A 27 13.89 18.11 -2.13
CA GLN A 27 13.49 18.62 -0.81
C GLN A 27 13.27 17.48 0.18
N LEU A 28 12.51 16.44 -0.19
CA LEU A 28 12.31 15.25 0.65
C LEU A 28 13.64 14.55 0.98
N ASP A 29 14.57 14.45 0.01
CA ASP A 29 15.89 13.84 0.24
C ASP A 29 16.73 14.64 1.23
N ARG A 30 16.58 15.96 1.26
CA ARG A 30 17.29 16.84 2.21
C ARG A 30 16.67 16.78 3.61
N GLU A 31 15.35 16.80 3.71
CA GLU A 31 14.63 16.89 4.98
C GLU A 31 14.50 15.52 5.67
N LEU A 32 14.24 14.46 4.92
CA LEU A 32 13.90 13.15 5.44
C LEU A 32 14.92 12.05 5.08
N GLY A 33 16.02 12.42 4.41
CA GLY A 33 17.05 11.47 3.94
C GLY A 33 16.68 10.78 2.62
N ARG A 34 17.69 10.14 2.01
CA ARG A 34 17.50 9.39 0.76
C ARG A 34 16.74 8.09 1.02
N PRO A 35 15.91 7.62 0.06
CA PRO A 35 15.24 6.34 0.19
C PRO A 35 16.23 5.17 0.15
N ASP A 36 15.99 4.19 0.99
CA ASP A 36 16.67 2.89 1.01
C ASP A 36 15.63 1.79 0.76
N PRO A 37 15.52 1.28 -0.46
CA PRO A 37 14.56 0.22 -0.80
C PRO A 37 14.72 -1.05 0.02
N GLY A 38 15.93 -1.32 0.54
CA GLY A 38 16.21 -2.49 1.37
C GLY A 38 15.85 -2.32 2.85
N ARG A 39 15.26 -1.19 3.25
CA ARG A 39 14.93 -0.92 4.66
C ARG A 39 14.07 -2.02 5.28
N PHE A 40 13.04 -2.47 4.60
CA PHE A 40 12.12 -3.50 5.08
C PHE A 40 12.58 -4.94 4.79
N ASP A 41 13.68 -5.12 4.08
CA ASP A 41 14.28 -6.44 3.84
C ASP A 41 15.18 -6.86 5.02
N ARG A 42 15.51 -5.93 5.91
CA ARG A 42 16.32 -6.16 7.09
C ARG A 42 15.43 -6.26 8.33
N PRO A 43 15.49 -7.37 9.05
CA PRO A 43 14.77 -7.49 10.34
C PRO A 43 15.23 -6.39 11.30
N ALA A 44 14.28 -5.64 11.84
CA ALA A 44 14.52 -4.69 12.91
C ALA A 44 13.68 -5.10 14.12
N ALA A 45 14.27 -5.01 15.31
CA ALA A 45 13.51 -5.21 16.53
C ALA A 45 12.45 -4.10 16.65
N PRO A 46 11.17 -4.46 16.86
CA PRO A 46 10.13 -3.48 17.05
C PRO A 46 10.41 -2.66 18.33
N PRO A 47 10.17 -1.34 18.31
CA PRO A 47 10.14 -0.56 19.55
C PRO A 47 9.13 -1.14 20.53
N ALA A 48 9.45 -1.14 21.82
CA ALA A 48 8.64 -1.78 22.87
C ALA A 48 7.17 -1.31 22.90
N GLU A 49 6.94 -0.03 22.55
CA GLU A 49 5.60 0.59 22.56
C GLU A 49 4.87 0.51 21.20
N ALA A 50 5.51 -0.08 20.18
CA ALA A 50 4.89 -0.19 18.87
C ALA A 50 3.69 -1.16 18.93
N PRO A 51 2.53 -0.80 18.33
CA PRO A 51 1.44 -1.74 18.19
C PRO A 51 1.88 -3.01 17.45
N ASP A 52 1.58 -4.16 18.02
CA ASP A 52 1.89 -5.44 17.37
C ASP A 52 1.08 -5.62 16.07
N TYR A 53 1.77 -5.98 15.00
CA TYR A 53 1.16 -6.13 13.68
C TYR A 53 0.08 -7.20 13.66
N GLN A 54 0.33 -8.36 14.24
CA GLN A 54 -0.57 -9.51 14.13
C GLN A 54 -1.86 -9.35 14.93
N THR A 55 -1.76 -8.76 16.13
CA THR A 55 -2.86 -8.69 17.10
C THR A 55 -3.58 -7.35 17.10
N ARG A 56 -2.94 -6.28 16.66
CA ARG A 56 -3.50 -4.93 16.73
C ARG A 56 -3.71 -4.30 15.34
N VAL A 57 -2.74 -4.35 14.46
CA VAL A 57 -2.77 -3.68 13.14
C VAL A 57 -3.55 -4.51 12.12
N ARG A 58 -3.18 -5.77 11.95
CA ARG A 58 -3.79 -6.67 10.96
C ARG A 58 -5.31 -6.78 11.08
N PRO A 59 -5.93 -6.91 12.27
CA PRO A 59 -7.38 -6.95 12.38
C PRO A 59 -8.08 -5.68 11.89
N ILE A 60 -7.44 -4.51 12.01
CA ILE A 60 -7.97 -3.25 11.47
C ILE A 60 -7.90 -3.28 9.94
N LEU A 61 -6.74 -3.65 9.38
CA LEU A 61 -6.58 -3.76 7.93
C LEU A 61 -7.58 -4.76 7.32
N GLU A 62 -7.79 -5.91 7.94
CA GLU A 62 -8.74 -6.93 7.50
C GLU A 62 -10.18 -6.41 7.47
N ARG A 63 -10.60 -5.66 8.46
CA ARG A 63 -11.97 -5.13 8.53
C ARG A 63 -12.19 -3.91 7.64
N ARG A 64 -11.18 -3.05 7.46
CA ARG A 64 -11.36 -1.71 6.90
C ARG A 64 -10.75 -1.52 5.51
N CYS A 65 -9.84 -2.39 5.08
CA CYS A 65 -9.04 -2.18 3.89
C CYS A 65 -9.03 -3.36 2.93
N VAL A 66 -9.00 -4.59 3.46
CA VAL A 66 -8.80 -5.82 2.67
C VAL A 66 -9.95 -6.06 1.69
N ALA A 67 -11.17 -5.59 1.97
CA ALA A 67 -12.29 -5.71 1.02
C ALA A 67 -11.93 -5.19 -0.39
N CYS A 68 -11.10 -4.13 -0.48
CA CYS A 68 -10.63 -3.58 -1.76
C CYS A 68 -9.16 -3.94 -2.05
N HIS A 69 -8.35 -4.21 -1.03
CA HIS A 69 -6.90 -4.40 -1.13
C HIS A 69 -6.45 -5.84 -0.81
N ALA A 70 -7.23 -6.85 -1.26
CA ALA A 70 -6.92 -8.26 -1.04
C ALA A 70 -6.10 -8.90 -2.16
N CYS A 71 -6.50 -8.69 -3.39
CA CYS A 71 -6.03 -9.41 -4.56
C CYS A 71 -4.86 -8.72 -5.28
N TYR A 72 -4.31 -9.38 -6.28
CA TYR A 72 -3.26 -8.81 -7.14
C TYR A 72 -3.77 -7.66 -8.01
N ASP A 73 -5.07 -7.65 -8.30
CA ASP A 73 -5.80 -6.64 -9.06
C ASP A 73 -6.42 -5.53 -8.18
N ALA A 74 -6.04 -5.48 -6.92
CA ALA A 74 -6.45 -4.41 -6.02
C ALA A 74 -6.09 -3.02 -6.58
N PRO A 75 -6.83 -1.96 -6.20
CA PRO A 75 -6.48 -0.61 -6.60
C PRO A 75 -5.02 -0.30 -6.33
N CYS A 76 -4.32 0.25 -7.34
CA CYS A 76 -2.87 0.46 -7.33
C CYS A 76 -2.06 -0.82 -7.03
N GLN A 77 -2.59 -1.99 -7.32
CA GLN A 77 -1.98 -3.29 -7.00
C GLN A 77 -1.50 -3.39 -5.52
N LEU A 78 -2.02 -2.52 -4.64
CA LEU A 78 -1.64 -2.48 -3.23
C LEU A 78 -2.32 -3.60 -2.46
N LYS A 79 -1.54 -4.54 -1.92
CA LYS A 79 -2.04 -5.68 -1.16
C LYS A 79 -1.84 -5.47 0.33
N LEU A 80 -2.94 -5.41 1.09
CA LEU A 80 -2.94 -5.16 2.54
C LEU A 80 -3.25 -6.41 3.39
N THR A 81 -3.34 -7.57 2.78
CA THR A 81 -3.58 -8.85 3.50
C THR A 81 -2.36 -9.38 4.25
N ARG A 82 -1.16 -8.88 3.92
CA ARG A 82 0.13 -9.31 4.49
C ARG A 82 1.08 -8.12 4.60
N HIS A 83 1.98 -8.17 5.57
CA HIS A 83 2.99 -7.13 5.78
C HIS A 83 3.89 -6.93 4.55
N ASP A 84 4.36 -8.01 3.93
CA ASP A 84 5.15 -7.96 2.69
C ASP A 84 4.39 -7.35 1.50
N GLY A 85 3.06 -7.42 1.49
CA GLY A 85 2.25 -6.68 0.52
C GLY A 85 2.26 -5.17 0.76
N ILE A 86 2.30 -4.75 2.01
CA ILE A 86 2.40 -3.33 2.39
C ILE A 86 3.79 -2.78 2.06
N THR A 87 4.86 -3.52 2.40
CA THR A 87 6.25 -3.10 2.12
C THR A 87 6.59 -3.15 0.64
N ARG A 88 6.01 -4.11 -0.12
CA ARG A 88 6.06 -4.09 -1.58
C ARG A 88 5.55 -2.76 -2.14
N GLY A 89 4.49 -2.21 -1.56
CA GLY A 89 3.91 -0.93 -1.97
C GLY A 89 2.93 -1.04 -3.13
N ALA A 90 2.77 0.06 -3.86
CA ALA A 90 1.78 0.26 -4.90
C ALA A 90 2.41 0.35 -6.30
N ASN A 91 1.64 0.03 -7.33
CA ASN A 91 2.01 0.18 -8.74
C ASN A 91 0.82 0.77 -9.51
N ALA A 92 1.10 1.75 -10.37
CA ALA A 92 0.09 2.41 -11.19
C ALA A 92 -0.26 1.63 -12.47
N GLU A 93 0.45 0.54 -12.77
CA GLU A 93 0.15 -0.30 -13.93
C GLU A 93 -1.26 -0.89 -13.79
N SER A 94 -2.12 -0.64 -14.78
CA SER A 94 -3.48 -1.17 -14.80
C SER A 94 -3.49 -2.64 -15.21
N ILE A 95 -4.22 -3.47 -14.48
CA ILE A 95 -4.42 -4.89 -14.78
C ILE A 95 -5.68 -5.10 -15.61
N TYR A 96 -6.62 -4.18 -15.55
CA TYR A 96 -7.85 -4.21 -16.32
C TYR A 96 -8.03 -2.94 -17.17
N ALA A 97 -8.63 -3.12 -18.36
CA ALA A 97 -9.27 -2.07 -19.13
C ALA A 97 -10.75 -2.44 -19.27
N GLY A 98 -11.62 -1.79 -18.50
CA GLY A 98 -13.00 -2.22 -18.35
C GLY A 98 -13.06 -3.65 -17.83
N THR A 99 -13.72 -4.54 -18.56
CA THR A 99 -13.82 -5.98 -18.21
C THR A 99 -12.69 -6.84 -18.77
N ARG A 100 -11.77 -6.26 -19.54
CA ARG A 100 -10.66 -7.00 -20.16
C ARG A 100 -9.44 -7.02 -19.25
N LEU A 101 -8.88 -8.21 -19.05
CA LEU A 101 -7.57 -8.38 -18.44
C LEU A 101 -6.48 -7.83 -19.37
N LEU A 102 -5.61 -6.99 -18.84
CA LEU A 102 -4.43 -6.49 -19.54
C LEU A 102 -3.21 -7.37 -19.24
N SER A 103 -2.25 -7.35 -20.15
CA SER A 103 -0.92 -7.89 -19.86
C SER A 103 -0.24 -7.00 -18.81
N ALA A 104 0.01 -7.54 -17.63
CA ALA A 104 0.71 -6.87 -16.55
C ALA A 104 1.92 -7.69 -16.11
N SER A 105 2.92 -7.02 -15.56
CA SER A 105 4.10 -7.69 -15.03
C SER A 105 3.71 -8.61 -13.87
N PRO A 106 4.30 -9.83 -13.78
CA PRO A 106 4.07 -10.73 -12.66
C PRO A 106 4.37 -10.06 -11.31
N ASN A 107 3.42 -10.16 -10.36
CA ASN A 107 3.47 -9.42 -9.10
C ASN A 107 3.13 -10.26 -7.84
N ARG A 108 3.27 -11.60 -7.93
CA ARG A 108 2.96 -12.51 -6.82
C ARG A 108 4.03 -12.42 -5.73
N LEU A 109 3.58 -12.10 -4.53
CA LEU A 109 4.45 -12.03 -3.36
C LEU A 109 5.12 -13.39 -3.08
N GLY A 110 6.45 -13.36 -2.88
CA GLY A 110 7.25 -14.54 -2.62
C GLY A 110 7.65 -15.37 -3.85
N PHE A 111 7.21 -14.95 -5.06
CA PHE A 111 7.53 -15.64 -6.33
C PHE A 111 8.21 -14.72 -7.34
N ASP A 112 7.63 -13.57 -7.61
CA ASP A 112 8.06 -12.74 -8.74
C ASP A 112 9.12 -11.70 -8.36
N ALA A 113 9.33 -11.49 -7.06
CA ALA A 113 10.45 -10.76 -6.47
C ALA A 113 10.60 -11.13 -4.98
N HIS A 114 11.83 -11.07 -4.47
CA HIS A 114 12.20 -11.50 -3.12
C HIS A 114 12.77 -10.38 -2.24
N SER A 115 12.81 -9.15 -2.73
CA SER A 115 13.23 -7.96 -1.98
C SER A 115 12.43 -6.73 -2.39
N ASN A 116 12.37 -5.74 -1.51
CA ASN A 116 11.71 -4.49 -1.84
C ASN A 116 12.46 -3.73 -2.96
N ALA A 117 13.78 -3.81 -3.02
CA ALA A 117 14.55 -3.28 -4.14
C ALA A 117 14.11 -3.87 -5.48
N ALA A 118 13.97 -5.21 -5.58
CA ALA A 118 13.48 -5.86 -6.79
C ALA A 118 12.03 -5.46 -7.14
N TRP A 119 11.20 -5.16 -6.15
CA TRP A 119 9.87 -4.59 -6.40
C TRP A 119 9.94 -3.17 -6.94
N ARG A 120 10.91 -2.34 -6.51
CA ARG A 120 11.13 -0.99 -7.08
C ARG A 120 11.53 -1.08 -8.55
N ASP A 121 12.38 -2.05 -8.93
CA ASP A 121 12.75 -2.32 -10.33
C ASP A 121 11.55 -2.74 -11.19
N LYS A 122 10.55 -3.36 -10.60
CA LYS A 122 9.26 -3.71 -11.24
C LYS A 122 8.23 -2.55 -11.26
N GLY A 123 8.63 -1.33 -10.88
CA GLY A 123 7.76 -0.15 -10.90
C GLY A 123 6.89 0.04 -9.66
N PHE A 124 6.96 -0.84 -8.67
CA PHE A 124 6.30 -0.61 -7.39
C PHE A 124 6.98 0.54 -6.64
N HIS A 125 6.19 1.42 -6.04
CA HIS A 125 6.69 2.50 -5.21
C HIS A 125 6.25 2.30 -3.75
N PRO A 126 7.05 2.79 -2.78
CA PRO A 126 6.74 2.59 -1.38
C PRO A 126 5.48 3.34 -0.95
N VAL A 127 4.65 2.71 -0.12
CA VAL A 127 3.56 3.36 0.61
C VAL A 127 3.93 3.60 2.07
N LEU A 128 4.97 2.95 2.57
CA LEU A 128 5.63 3.23 3.84
C LEU A 128 6.91 4.03 3.60
N ASN A 129 7.45 4.63 4.66
CA ASN A 129 8.69 5.39 4.58
C ASN A 129 9.91 4.48 4.38
N GLU A 130 10.65 4.67 3.30
CA GLU A 130 11.97 4.04 3.05
C GLU A 130 13.16 4.98 3.33
N ARG A 131 12.92 6.14 3.96
CA ARG A 131 13.94 7.17 4.27
C ARG A 131 14.42 7.04 5.73
N ALA A 132 14.86 8.12 6.36
CA ALA A 132 15.34 8.12 7.74
C ALA A 132 14.35 7.47 8.71
N ALA A 133 14.86 6.64 9.63
CA ALA A 133 14.04 5.86 10.56
C ALA A 133 13.66 6.69 11.80
N THR A 134 13.03 7.85 11.60
CA THR A 134 12.50 8.70 12.67
C THR A 134 10.96 8.70 12.65
N PRO A 135 10.28 8.88 13.79
CA PRO A 135 8.81 8.98 13.82
C PRO A 135 8.26 10.04 12.87
N GLN A 136 8.93 11.18 12.78
CA GLN A 136 8.58 12.26 11.87
C GLN A 136 8.67 11.81 10.40
N ALA A 137 9.81 11.28 9.98
CA ALA A 137 9.99 10.81 8.61
C ALA A 137 9.04 9.65 8.28
N ASN A 138 8.75 8.76 9.26
CA ASN A 138 7.80 7.67 9.10
C ASN A 138 6.37 8.17 8.81
N ARG A 139 5.96 9.32 9.34
CA ARG A 139 4.69 9.97 9.00
C ARG A 139 4.78 10.70 7.66
N GLU A 140 5.74 11.59 7.53
CA GLU A 140 5.80 12.55 6.42
C GLU A 140 6.14 11.90 5.08
N ALA A 141 6.96 10.83 5.09
CA ALA A 141 7.32 10.07 3.89
C ALA A 141 6.46 8.80 3.68
N SER A 142 5.36 8.63 4.40
CA SER A 142 4.44 7.51 4.21
C SER A 142 3.17 7.95 3.50
N VAL A 143 2.96 7.46 2.28
CA VAL A 143 1.69 7.64 1.54
C VAL A 143 0.53 7.05 2.35
N LEU A 144 0.73 5.85 2.95
CA LEU A 144 -0.29 5.20 3.77
C LEU A 144 -0.71 6.08 4.95
N TYR A 145 0.23 6.67 5.68
CA TYR A 145 -0.09 7.58 6.77
C TYR A 145 -0.86 8.81 6.28
N ARG A 146 -0.36 9.47 5.25
CA ARG A 146 -0.95 10.71 4.73
C ARG A 146 -2.36 10.51 4.20
N ILE A 147 -2.62 9.39 3.52
CA ILE A 147 -3.94 9.12 2.96
C ILE A 147 -4.97 8.76 4.05
N LEU A 148 -4.54 8.12 5.15
CA LEU A 148 -5.36 7.90 6.34
C LEU A 148 -5.65 9.24 7.05
N ALA A 149 -4.63 10.08 7.23
CA ALA A 149 -4.78 11.41 7.81
C ALA A 149 -5.69 12.32 6.96
N LEU A 150 -5.60 12.23 5.62
CA LEU A 150 -6.51 12.93 4.72
C LEU A 150 -7.98 12.56 4.99
N LYS A 151 -8.25 11.27 5.18
CA LYS A 151 -9.59 10.78 5.52
C LYS A 151 -10.07 11.29 6.87
N GLN A 152 -9.21 11.39 7.87
CA GLN A 152 -9.56 11.94 9.18
C GLN A 152 -9.88 13.44 9.12
N ARG A 153 -9.20 14.20 8.26
CA ARG A 153 -9.50 15.61 8.02
C ARG A 153 -10.80 15.81 7.23
N ASN A 154 -11.14 14.85 6.36
CA ASN A 154 -12.33 14.89 5.48
C ASN A 154 -13.10 13.57 5.61
N PRO A 155 -13.77 13.32 6.73
CA PRO A 155 -14.32 12.00 7.05
C PRO A 155 -15.44 11.56 6.08
N GLY A 156 -16.10 12.52 5.43
CA GLY A 156 -17.29 12.22 4.63
C GLY A 156 -18.52 11.96 5.51
N PRO A 157 -19.66 11.63 4.92
CA PRO A 157 -20.87 11.32 5.68
C PRO A 157 -20.73 9.98 6.42
N ASP A 158 -21.14 9.94 7.69
CA ASP A 158 -21.15 8.71 8.50
C ASP A 158 -22.24 7.72 8.06
N SER A 159 -23.30 8.21 7.40
CA SER A 159 -24.42 7.42 6.90
C SER A 159 -25.10 8.12 5.73
N GLY A 160 -25.88 7.36 4.95
CA GLY A 160 -26.63 7.86 3.81
C GLY A 160 -25.88 7.72 2.48
N PRO A 161 -26.49 8.21 1.38
CA PRO A 161 -25.89 8.11 0.06
C PRO A 161 -24.64 8.98 -0.06
N LEU A 162 -23.62 8.47 -0.74
CA LEU A 162 -22.44 9.26 -1.08
C LEU A 162 -22.82 10.40 -2.02
N PRO A 163 -22.19 11.59 -1.89
CA PRO A 163 -22.44 12.69 -2.80
C PRO A 163 -22.17 12.29 -4.25
N GLY A 164 -23.16 12.49 -5.12
CA GLY A 164 -23.05 12.17 -6.54
C GLY A 164 -21.85 12.87 -7.19
N GLY A 165 -21.13 12.12 -8.05
CA GLY A 165 -19.98 12.62 -8.81
C GLY A 165 -18.67 12.76 -8.03
N ARG A 166 -18.64 12.52 -6.71
CA ARG A 166 -17.41 12.56 -5.91
C ARG A 166 -16.69 11.22 -5.83
N PHE A 167 -17.44 10.13 -5.94
CA PHE A 167 -16.92 8.79 -5.79
C PHE A 167 -17.31 7.95 -7.01
N ASP A 168 -16.30 7.50 -7.74
CA ASP A 168 -16.46 6.58 -8.86
C ASP A 168 -15.96 5.19 -8.42
N PHE A 169 -16.86 4.20 -8.45
CA PHE A 169 -16.58 2.80 -8.13
C PHE A 169 -16.63 1.92 -9.38
N SER A 170 -16.71 2.52 -10.58
CA SER A 170 -16.68 1.76 -11.82
C SER A 170 -15.36 0.97 -11.96
N ILE A 171 -15.41 -0.12 -12.70
CA ILE A 171 -14.25 -0.98 -12.94
C ILE A 171 -13.17 -0.29 -13.78
N ASP A 172 -13.57 0.64 -14.61
CA ASP A 172 -12.73 1.40 -15.54
C ASP A 172 -12.37 2.80 -15.04
N ARG A 173 -12.70 3.09 -13.77
CA ARG A 173 -12.31 4.37 -13.17
C ARG A 173 -10.79 4.59 -13.24
N PRO A 174 -10.34 5.81 -13.51
CA PRO A 174 -8.92 6.12 -13.45
C PRO A 174 -8.38 5.91 -12.04
N GLN A 175 -7.26 5.20 -11.91
CA GLN A 175 -6.57 5.00 -10.64
C GLN A 175 -5.48 6.05 -10.47
N THR A 176 -5.55 6.84 -9.41
CA THR A 176 -4.50 7.79 -9.04
C THR A 176 -3.63 7.17 -7.95
N CYS A 177 -2.57 6.50 -8.38
CA CYS A 177 -1.61 5.83 -7.50
C CYS A 177 -0.46 6.78 -7.18
N THR A 178 -0.74 7.77 -6.31
CA THR A 178 0.23 8.81 -5.99
C THR A 178 1.44 8.26 -5.26
N ARG A 179 2.60 8.88 -5.54
CA ARG A 179 3.84 8.69 -4.78
C ARG A 179 3.97 9.77 -3.73
N ILE A 180 4.93 9.62 -2.82
CA ILE A 180 5.12 10.61 -1.74
C ILE A 180 5.42 12.02 -2.27
N GLU A 181 6.14 12.11 -3.37
CA GLU A 181 6.48 13.37 -4.02
C GLU A 181 5.26 14.12 -4.57
N GLY A 182 4.20 13.38 -4.95
CA GLY A 182 2.94 13.93 -5.47
C GLY A 182 1.86 14.10 -4.41
N MET A 183 2.11 13.69 -3.15
CA MET A 183 1.09 13.77 -2.09
C MET A 183 0.54 15.18 -1.83
N PRO A 184 1.33 16.26 -1.86
CA PRO A 184 0.79 17.60 -1.65
C PRO A 184 -0.26 18.00 -2.70
N ASP A 185 0.01 17.68 -3.96
CA ASP A 185 -0.93 17.97 -5.05
C ASP A 185 -2.15 17.05 -4.98
N PHE A 186 -1.93 15.77 -4.69
CA PHE A 186 -3.02 14.80 -4.50
C PHE A 186 -4.00 15.24 -3.38
N GLU A 187 -3.50 15.65 -2.22
CA GLU A 187 -4.34 16.09 -1.09
C GLU A 187 -5.16 17.34 -1.44
N LYS A 188 -4.60 18.23 -2.26
CA LYS A 188 -5.25 19.45 -2.72
C LYS A 188 -6.32 19.17 -3.78
N GLU A 189 -6.02 18.31 -4.74
CA GLU A 189 -6.89 17.99 -5.87
C GLU A 189 -7.99 17.01 -5.50
N HIS A 190 -7.71 16.12 -4.55
CA HIS A 190 -8.59 15.02 -4.14
C HIS A 190 -8.83 14.99 -2.62
N PRO A 191 -9.37 16.06 -1.99
CA PRO A 191 -9.52 16.13 -0.54
C PRO A 191 -10.43 15.03 0.04
N ASP A 192 -11.36 14.50 -0.74
CA ASP A 192 -12.29 13.44 -0.34
C ASP A 192 -11.76 12.02 -0.60
N TRP A 193 -10.55 11.87 -1.18
CA TRP A 193 -10.01 10.57 -1.59
C TRP A 193 -9.13 9.90 -0.52
N GLY A 194 -9.28 10.32 0.72
CA GLY A 194 -8.68 9.62 1.85
C GLY A 194 -9.24 8.19 2.01
N MET A 195 -8.45 7.31 2.61
CA MET A 195 -8.84 5.91 2.84
C MET A 195 -9.41 5.68 4.26
N PRO A 196 -10.46 4.86 4.39
CA PRO A 196 -11.13 4.05 3.36
C PRO A 196 -11.94 4.89 2.36
N PHE A 197 -11.73 4.63 1.06
CA PHE A 197 -12.39 5.39 -0.01
C PHE A 197 -13.91 5.14 -0.01
N GLY A 198 -14.71 6.22 -0.02
CA GLY A 198 -16.16 6.13 -0.04
C GLY A 198 -16.82 5.48 1.19
N LEU A 199 -16.05 5.11 2.21
CA LEU A 199 -16.53 4.53 3.47
C LEU A 199 -16.29 5.50 4.64
N PRO A 200 -16.96 5.31 5.79
CA PRO A 200 -16.70 6.09 7.00
C PRO A 200 -15.22 6.05 7.39
N ALA A 201 -14.74 7.14 7.98
CA ALA A 201 -13.38 7.20 8.53
C ALA A 201 -13.14 6.10 9.57
N LEU A 202 -11.88 5.79 9.83
CA LEU A 202 -11.52 4.94 10.96
C LEU A 202 -11.95 5.60 12.27
N SER A 203 -12.33 4.80 13.25
CA SER A 203 -12.49 5.31 14.60
C SER A 203 -11.17 5.90 15.10
N THR A 204 -11.23 6.82 16.06
CA THR A 204 -10.03 7.42 16.66
C THR A 204 -9.05 6.34 17.16
N ALA A 205 -9.56 5.28 17.78
CA ALA A 205 -8.74 4.19 18.29
C ALA A 205 -8.06 3.37 17.15
N GLU A 206 -8.78 3.08 16.05
CA GLU A 206 -8.20 2.40 14.90
C GLU A 206 -7.14 3.25 14.22
N HIS A 207 -7.43 4.54 14.02
CA HIS A 207 -6.50 5.48 13.43
C HIS A 207 -5.23 5.65 14.28
N ASP A 208 -5.37 5.77 15.61
CA ASP A 208 -4.25 5.88 16.54
C ASP A 208 -3.33 4.63 16.49
N ILE A 209 -3.91 3.43 16.45
CA ILE A 209 -3.13 2.18 16.34
C ILE A 209 -2.33 2.16 15.04
N LEU A 210 -2.94 2.47 13.90
CA LEU A 210 -2.25 2.47 12.60
C LEU A 210 -1.18 3.56 12.55
N SER A 211 -1.49 4.76 13.07
CA SER A 211 -0.56 5.89 13.10
C SER A 211 0.68 5.57 13.92
N ARG A 212 0.51 5.08 15.15
CA ARG A 212 1.64 4.69 16.02
C ARG A 212 2.45 3.54 15.45
N TRP A 213 1.82 2.58 14.79
CA TRP A 213 2.52 1.51 14.10
C TRP A 213 3.39 2.05 12.95
N ILE A 214 2.86 2.96 12.12
CA ILE A 214 3.62 3.59 11.03
C ILE A 214 4.74 4.45 11.61
N GLU A 215 4.47 5.26 12.63
CA GLU A 215 5.46 6.09 13.34
C GLU A 215 6.62 5.28 13.90
N ALA A 216 6.34 4.10 14.42
CA ALA A 216 7.34 3.15 14.90
C ALA A 216 8.15 2.48 13.77
N GLY A 217 7.89 2.82 12.49
CA GLY A 217 8.57 2.25 11.33
C GLY A 217 7.86 1.02 10.76
N ALA A 218 6.58 0.85 11.04
CA ALA A 218 5.76 -0.27 10.57
C ALA A 218 6.38 -1.66 10.87
N PRO A 219 6.78 -1.94 12.12
CA PRO A 219 7.48 -3.15 12.48
C PRO A 219 6.62 -4.40 12.25
N PHE A 220 7.29 -5.50 11.92
CA PHE A 220 6.68 -6.80 11.75
C PHE A 220 7.40 -7.83 12.62
N THR A 221 6.65 -8.44 13.53
CA THR A 221 7.12 -9.60 14.26
C THR A 221 6.53 -10.84 13.61
N PRO A 222 7.35 -11.73 13.05
CA PRO A 222 6.86 -13.02 12.53
C PRO A 222 6.09 -13.75 13.64
N ARG A 223 5.05 -14.49 13.25
CA ARG A 223 4.43 -15.40 14.22
C ARG A 223 5.50 -16.32 14.80
N PRO A 224 5.44 -16.57 16.11
CA PRO A 224 6.31 -17.60 16.66
C PRO A 224 6.08 -18.91 15.89
N PRO A 225 7.12 -19.72 15.73
CA PRO A 225 6.97 -21.01 15.07
C PRO A 225 5.87 -21.81 15.77
N LEU A 226 5.09 -22.56 14.99
CA LEU A 226 4.01 -23.38 15.52
C LEU A 226 4.52 -24.24 16.68
N SER A 227 3.74 -24.33 17.74
CA SER A 227 4.06 -25.23 18.85
C SER A 227 4.25 -26.67 18.35
N ALA A 228 5.03 -27.47 19.05
CA ALA A 228 5.23 -28.87 18.69
C ALA A 228 3.90 -29.64 18.54
N ALA A 229 2.95 -29.38 19.44
CA ALA A 229 1.61 -29.96 19.40
C ALA A 229 0.84 -29.56 18.13
N LEU A 230 0.91 -28.28 17.73
CA LEU A 230 0.23 -27.82 16.51
C LEU A 230 0.89 -28.35 15.25
N ARG A 231 2.21 -28.46 15.22
CA ARG A 231 2.93 -29.11 14.11
C ARG A 231 2.55 -30.58 13.97
N ALA A 232 2.45 -31.33 15.09
CA ALA A 232 2.02 -32.73 15.07
C ALA A 232 0.61 -32.87 14.51
N ARG A 233 -0.33 -32.00 14.94
CA ARG A 233 -1.71 -32.01 14.40
C ARG A 233 -1.76 -31.67 12.92
N LEU A 234 -0.95 -30.71 12.44
CA LEU A 234 -0.87 -30.42 11.01
C LEU A 234 -0.32 -31.60 10.22
N ALA A 235 0.71 -32.29 10.74
CA ALA A 235 1.24 -33.51 10.11
C ALA A 235 0.19 -34.63 10.04
N GLU A 236 -0.66 -34.78 11.07
CA GLU A 236 -1.81 -35.70 11.03
C GLU A 236 -2.80 -35.33 9.94
N TRP A 237 -3.15 -34.05 9.80
CA TRP A 237 -4.03 -33.55 8.74
C TRP A 237 -3.42 -33.73 7.35
N GLU A 238 -2.12 -33.44 7.19
CA GLU A 238 -1.41 -33.66 5.94
C GLU A 238 -1.38 -35.16 5.57
N ALA A 239 -1.16 -36.04 6.53
CA ALA A 239 -1.22 -37.49 6.32
C ALA A 239 -2.62 -37.96 5.91
N LEU A 240 -3.68 -37.39 6.51
CA LEU A 240 -5.07 -37.70 6.14
C LEU A 240 -5.42 -37.19 4.74
N LEU A 241 -4.92 -36.01 4.35
CA LEU A 241 -5.20 -35.40 3.05
C LEU A 241 -4.37 -36.02 1.91
N ASN A 242 -3.16 -36.45 2.21
CA ASN A 242 -2.22 -37.04 1.24
C ASN A 242 -2.17 -38.57 1.30
N GLY A 243 -2.81 -39.15 2.31
CA GLY A 243 -2.75 -40.58 2.57
C GLY A 243 -3.63 -41.40 1.63
N ASP A 244 -3.23 -42.63 1.43
CA ASP A 244 -3.94 -43.64 0.64
C ASP A 244 -5.38 -43.91 1.11
N SER A 245 -5.74 -43.48 2.33
CA SER A 245 -7.08 -43.66 2.88
C SER A 245 -8.22 -43.01 2.05
N LEU A 246 -7.95 -41.93 1.36
CA LEU A 246 -8.93 -41.32 0.45
C LEU A 246 -8.98 -42.09 -0.88
N ARG A 247 -7.88 -42.65 -1.34
CA ARG A 247 -7.81 -43.51 -2.52
C ARG A 247 -8.49 -44.85 -2.25
N ASP A 248 -8.28 -45.42 -1.06
CA ASP A 248 -8.88 -46.70 -0.64
C ASP A 248 -10.38 -46.58 -0.37
N GLN A 249 -10.89 -45.40 -0.04
CA GLN A 249 -12.33 -45.15 0.14
C GLN A 249 -13.04 -44.84 -1.19
N LEU A 250 -12.32 -44.51 -2.25
CA LEU A 250 -12.85 -44.20 -3.58
C LEU A 250 -12.62 -45.33 -4.59
N ALA A 251 -11.96 -46.41 -4.19
CA ALA A 251 -11.80 -47.65 -4.97
C ALA A 251 -12.82 -48.69 -4.58
#